data_1bb3ac0f8f6370386ef583845b96f822
#
_entry.id   1bb3ac0f8f6370386ef583845b96f822
#
_cell.length_a   1.000
_cell.length_b   1.000
_cell.length_c   1.000
_cell.angle_alpha   90.00
_cell.angle_beta   90.00
_cell.angle_gamma   90.00
#
_symmetry.space_group_name_H-M   'P 1'
#
loop_
_entity.id
_entity.type
_entity.pdbx_description
1 polymer ?
#
loop_
_entity_poly.entity_id
_entity_poly.type
_entity_poly.pdbx_seq_one_letter_code
_entity_poly.pdbx_strand_id
1 'polypeptide(L)'
;LDELERLGLAGSTIVVILGDHGWHLGEHGFWGKHNLMNHATRAPLIVRVPHCKGGKAGGVVEFVDIYPTLCELCKVPVPEGQLQGKSFVPILQDSEKRIKEYAFVQWQGGYNIVSERYSSAIWLKGDSVVGRMVFDRQSDVAENENKVGSVSLSEEIKELETQIRIKKLQLEK
;
A
#
# COMPACT_ATOMS: atom_id res chain seq x y z
N LEU A 1 23.57 10.99 3.12
CA LEU A 1 22.98 12.13 3.85
C LEU A 1 24.05 13.11 4.32
N ASP A 2 25.23 12.64 4.66
CA ASP A 2 26.36 13.44 5.16
C ASP A 2 26.74 14.59 4.22
N GLU A 3 26.62 14.39 2.89
CA GLU A 3 26.89 15.43 1.91
C GLU A 3 25.86 16.57 1.94
N LEU A 4 24.58 16.26 2.22
CA LEU A 4 23.56 17.30 2.45
C LEU A 4 23.86 18.12 3.70
N GLU A 5 24.35 17.49 4.74
CA GLU A 5 24.76 18.18 5.98
C GLU A 5 25.99 19.05 5.74
N ARG A 6 27.02 18.51 5.07
CA ARG A 6 28.24 19.23 4.70
C ARG A 6 27.97 20.49 3.85
N LEU A 7 26.96 20.42 2.99
CA LEU A 7 26.54 21.54 2.13
C LEU A 7 25.54 22.48 2.79
N GLY A 8 25.11 22.22 4.03
CA GLY A 8 24.10 23.02 4.74
C GLY A 8 22.67 22.86 4.17
N LEU A 9 22.43 21.85 3.32
CA LEU A 9 21.14 21.63 2.65
C LEU A 9 20.18 20.73 3.43
N ALA A 10 20.64 20.05 4.48
CA ALA A 10 19.85 19.06 5.20
C ALA A 10 18.58 19.66 5.85
N GLY A 11 18.60 20.94 6.24
CA GLY A 11 17.47 21.66 6.81
C GLY A 11 16.39 22.09 5.81
N SER A 12 16.66 22.01 4.50
CA SER A 12 15.75 22.44 3.42
C SER A 12 15.44 21.35 2.39
N THR A 13 15.94 20.12 2.61
CA THR A 13 15.79 19.02 1.66
C THR A 13 14.94 17.91 2.23
N ILE A 14 13.84 17.56 1.54
CA ILE A 14 13.07 16.35 1.79
C ILE A 14 13.80 15.19 1.10
N VAL A 15 13.97 14.08 1.82
CA VAL A 15 14.59 12.86 1.25
C VAL A 15 13.57 11.74 1.27
N VAL A 16 13.37 11.10 0.12
CA VAL A 16 12.50 9.93 -0.02
C VAL A 16 13.34 8.76 -0.51
N ILE A 17 13.27 7.66 0.21
CA ILE A 17 13.88 6.37 -0.16
C ILE A 17 12.76 5.36 -0.27
N LEU A 18 12.65 4.70 -1.42
CA LEU A 18 11.65 3.67 -1.65
C LEU A 18 12.23 2.52 -2.47
N GLY A 19 11.69 1.31 -2.26
CA GLY A 19 11.78 0.23 -3.24
C GLY A 19 10.63 0.34 -4.22
N ASP A 20 10.80 -0.09 -5.46
CA ASP A 20 9.75 -0.11 -6.48
C ASP A 20 8.75 -1.25 -6.24
N HIS A 21 9.17 -2.34 -5.59
CA HIS A 21 8.39 -3.51 -5.19
C HIS A 21 9.14 -4.31 -4.12
N GLY A 22 8.49 -5.34 -3.60
CA GLY A 22 9.14 -6.36 -2.80
C GLY A 22 9.65 -7.53 -3.65
N TRP A 23 10.06 -8.65 -3.02
CA TRP A 23 10.61 -9.81 -3.71
C TRP A 23 10.47 -11.08 -2.87
N HIS A 24 10.08 -12.20 -3.51
CA HIS A 24 10.15 -13.53 -2.92
C HIS A 24 11.50 -14.17 -3.19
N LEU A 25 12.08 -14.78 -2.17
CA LEU A 25 13.35 -15.51 -2.22
C LEU A 25 13.17 -17.02 -1.93
N GLY A 26 12.00 -17.55 -2.26
CA GLY A 26 11.60 -18.94 -2.02
C GLY A 26 10.35 -19.08 -1.15
N GLU A 27 9.89 -18.00 -0.50
CA GLU A 27 8.65 -18.00 0.26
C GLU A 27 7.49 -18.41 -0.68
N HIS A 28 6.56 -19.23 -0.18
CA HIS A 28 5.44 -19.81 -0.93
C HIS A 28 5.89 -20.63 -2.17
N GLY A 29 7.14 -21.11 -2.20
CA GLY A 29 7.72 -21.79 -3.36
C GLY A 29 7.90 -20.90 -4.59
N PHE A 30 7.91 -19.57 -4.40
CA PHE A 30 7.97 -18.57 -5.47
C PHE A 30 9.27 -17.76 -5.43
N TRP A 31 9.85 -17.46 -6.61
CA TRP A 31 10.99 -16.55 -6.77
C TRP A 31 10.59 -15.39 -7.68
N GLY A 32 10.69 -14.17 -7.19
CA GLY A 32 10.36 -12.96 -7.94
C GLY A 32 9.23 -12.14 -7.32
N LYS A 33 8.59 -11.30 -8.13
CA LYS A 33 7.65 -10.26 -7.68
C LYS A 33 6.26 -10.31 -8.36
N HIS A 34 6.07 -11.21 -9.31
CA HIS A 34 4.89 -11.19 -10.19
C HIS A 34 3.69 -11.91 -9.55
N ASN A 35 3.24 -11.40 -8.41
CA ASN A 35 2.04 -11.87 -7.70
C ASN A 35 1.43 -10.74 -6.84
N LEU A 36 0.36 -11.06 -6.09
CA LEU A 36 -0.39 -10.11 -5.25
C LEU A 36 -0.10 -10.27 -3.74
N MET A 37 0.88 -11.08 -3.36
CA MET A 37 1.21 -11.33 -1.96
C MET A 37 2.11 -10.23 -1.39
N ASN A 38 2.10 -10.10 -0.08
CA ASN A 38 2.81 -9.06 0.66
C ASN A 38 4.31 -8.97 0.34
N HIS A 39 4.99 -10.11 0.15
CA HIS A 39 6.41 -10.14 -0.21
C HIS A 39 6.71 -9.43 -1.54
N ALA A 40 5.76 -9.41 -2.47
CA ALA A 40 5.89 -8.71 -3.75
C ALA A 40 5.37 -7.28 -3.70
N THR A 41 4.28 -7.02 -2.97
CA THR A 41 3.55 -5.76 -3.03
C THR A 41 3.97 -4.75 -1.97
N ARG A 42 4.56 -5.22 -0.86
CA ARG A 42 5.07 -4.35 0.20
C ARG A 42 6.51 -3.96 -0.07
N ALA A 43 6.73 -2.69 -0.38
CA ALA A 43 8.07 -2.13 -0.55
C ALA A 43 8.41 -1.17 0.61
N PRO A 44 9.70 -0.99 0.94
CA PRO A 44 10.12 0.00 1.92
C PRO A 44 9.81 1.41 1.41
N LEU A 45 9.33 2.27 2.32
CA LEU A 45 9.16 3.70 2.09
C LEU A 45 9.68 4.43 3.33
N ILE A 46 10.68 5.29 3.13
CA ILE A 46 11.25 6.15 4.17
C ILE A 46 11.17 7.59 3.67
N VAL A 47 10.57 8.46 4.47
CA VAL A 47 10.47 9.90 4.16
C VAL A 47 11.09 10.69 5.30
N ARG A 48 12.13 11.46 4.97
CA ARG A 48 12.73 12.42 5.88
C ARG A 48 12.26 13.83 5.49
N VAL A 49 11.53 14.46 6.40
CA VAL A 49 11.12 15.86 6.27
C VAL A 49 11.92 16.66 7.30
N PRO A 50 12.56 17.78 6.91
CA PRO A 50 13.27 18.64 7.86
C PRO A 50 12.37 19.06 9.03
N HIS A 51 12.92 19.06 10.23
CA HIS A 51 12.24 19.43 11.47
C HIS A 51 11.07 18.53 11.91
N CYS A 52 10.78 17.44 11.19
CA CYS A 52 9.82 16.44 11.65
C CYS A 52 10.47 15.42 12.59
N LYS A 53 9.72 15.01 13.60
CA LYS A 53 10.14 13.92 14.51
C LYS A 53 10.09 12.60 13.76
N GLY A 54 11.18 11.83 13.81
CA GLY A 54 11.22 10.49 13.21
C GLY A 54 10.37 9.48 13.99
N GLY A 55 9.93 8.41 13.30
CA GLY A 55 9.16 7.33 13.89
C GLY A 55 8.72 6.31 12.84
N LYS A 56 8.02 5.27 13.29
CA LYS A 56 7.30 4.32 12.42
C LYS A 56 5.83 4.69 12.40
N ALA A 57 5.21 4.63 11.23
CA ALA A 57 3.78 4.77 11.06
C ALA A 57 3.16 3.43 10.61
N GLY A 58 2.00 3.08 11.17
CA GLY A 58 1.26 1.85 10.85
C GLY A 58 0.19 2.04 9.77
N GLY A 59 -0.09 3.28 9.37
CA GLY A 59 -1.14 3.58 8.41
C GLY A 59 -0.84 3.06 7.00
N VAL A 60 -1.90 2.67 6.30
CA VAL A 60 -1.80 2.19 4.91
C VAL A 60 -1.52 3.36 3.98
N VAL A 61 -0.51 3.22 3.13
CA VAL A 61 -0.14 4.16 2.06
C VAL A 61 0.17 3.41 0.77
N GLU A 62 0.03 4.09 -0.36
CA GLU A 62 0.33 3.56 -1.68
C GLU A 62 1.33 4.47 -2.40
N PHE A 63 2.03 3.99 -3.42
CA PHE A 63 2.97 4.81 -4.19
C PHE A 63 2.31 6.00 -4.90
N VAL A 64 1.04 5.87 -5.29
CA VAL A 64 0.26 6.98 -5.85
C VAL A 64 0.08 8.14 -4.86
N ASP A 65 0.29 7.91 -3.57
CA ASP A 65 0.18 8.92 -2.51
C ASP A 65 1.46 9.78 -2.37
N ILE A 66 2.58 9.33 -2.93
CA ILE A 66 3.87 10.03 -2.80
C ILE A 66 3.81 11.40 -3.50
N TYR A 67 3.29 11.45 -4.73
CA TYR A 67 3.24 12.68 -5.50
C TYR A 67 2.41 13.78 -4.79
N PRO A 68 1.14 13.56 -4.40
CA PRO A 68 0.37 14.58 -3.67
C PRO A 68 1.00 14.95 -2.32
N THR A 69 1.68 14.02 -1.66
CA THR A 69 2.40 14.31 -0.41
C THR A 69 3.57 15.26 -0.64
N LEU A 70 4.37 15.05 -1.69
CA LEU A 70 5.47 15.95 -2.03
C LEU A 70 4.96 17.33 -2.45
N CYS A 71 3.87 17.39 -3.21
CA CYS A 71 3.23 18.65 -3.57
C CYS A 71 2.84 19.45 -2.32
N GLU A 72 2.16 18.81 -1.36
CA GLU A 72 1.76 19.45 -0.09
C GLU A 72 2.96 19.92 0.72
N LEU A 73 3.97 19.07 0.91
CA LEU A 73 5.19 19.42 1.66
C LEU A 73 5.97 20.57 1.01
N CYS A 74 6.01 20.62 -0.32
CA CYS A 74 6.70 21.66 -1.08
C CYS A 74 5.82 22.88 -1.38
N LYS A 75 4.55 22.88 -0.95
CA LYS A 75 3.57 23.94 -1.25
C LYS A 75 3.38 24.18 -2.76
N VAL A 76 3.46 23.10 -3.54
CA VAL A 76 3.20 23.11 -4.99
C VAL A 76 1.74 22.72 -5.22
N PRO A 77 0.99 23.42 -6.08
CA PRO A 77 -0.38 23.07 -6.38
C PRO A 77 -0.51 21.64 -6.92
N VAL A 78 -1.50 20.92 -6.41
CA VAL A 78 -1.86 19.57 -6.91
C VAL A 78 -2.77 19.75 -8.12
N PRO A 79 -2.53 19.07 -9.25
CA PRO A 79 -3.43 19.09 -10.40
C PRO A 79 -4.81 18.54 -10.02
N GLU A 80 -5.86 19.34 -10.20
CA GLU A 80 -7.24 18.93 -9.87
C GLU A 80 -7.70 17.76 -10.75
N GLY A 81 -8.34 16.77 -10.15
CA GLY A 81 -8.97 15.64 -10.84
C GLY A 81 -8.02 14.66 -11.54
N GLN A 82 -6.70 14.85 -11.45
CA GLN A 82 -5.72 14.01 -12.15
C GLN A 82 -5.07 12.95 -11.25
N LEU A 83 -5.17 13.08 -9.93
CA LEU A 83 -4.50 12.20 -8.99
C LEU A 83 -5.48 11.27 -8.28
N GLN A 84 -5.13 10.00 -8.20
CA GLN A 84 -5.87 8.99 -7.45
C GLN A 84 -5.34 8.86 -6.00
N GLY A 85 -4.11 9.31 -5.75
CA GLY A 85 -3.46 9.27 -4.44
C GLY A 85 -3.97 10.35 -3.49
N LYS A 86 -3.72 10.14 -2.20
CA LYS A 86 -4.01 11.07 -1.12
C LYS A 86 -2.70 11.42 -0.40
N SER A 87 -2.51 12.69 -0.05
CA SER A 87 -1.35 13.08 0.75
C SER A 87 -1.33 12.37 2.10
N PHE A 88 -0.19 11.81 2.47
CA PHE A 88 0.05 11.23 3.79
C PHE A 88 0.81 12.17 4.74
N VAL A 89 0.83 13.48 4.48
CA VAL A 89 1.37 14.48 5.41
C VAL A 89 0.79 14.33 6.82
N PRO A 90 -0.52 14.05 7.02
CA PRO A 90 -1.07 13.79 8.36
C PRO A 90 -0.37 12.65 9.10
N ILE A 91 0.06 11.59 8.39
CA ILE A 91 0.80 10.46 8.99
C ILE A 91 2.23 10.86 9.36
N LEU A 92 2.88 11.73 8.57
CA LEU A 92 4.22 12.25 8.88
C LEU A 92 4.22 13.16 10.13
N GLN A 93 3.11 13.82 10.41
CA GLN A 93 2.93 14.69 11.59
C GLN A 93 2.54 13.90 12.84
N ASP A 94 1.73 12.84 12.65
CA ASP A 94 1.24 11.98 13.73
C ASP A 94 1.11 10.55 13.21
N SER A 95 1.96 9.65 13.68
CA SER A 95 2.04 8.25 13.22
C SER A 95 0.76 7.44 13.45
N GLU A 96 -0.14 7.91 14.34
CA GLU A 96 -1.43 7.26 14.62
C GLU A 96 -2.52 7.66 13.62
N LYS A 97 -2.28 8.68 12.80
CA LYS A 97 -3.23 9.10 11.76
C LYS A 97 -3.34 8.05 10.64
N ARG A 98 -4.52 8.04 10.02
CA ARG A 98 -4.86 7.20 8.87
C ARG A 98 -5.42 8.09 7.77
N ILE A 99 -5.04 7.82 6.52
CA ILE A 99 -5.55 8.55 5.34
C ILE A 99 -6.49 7.69 4.50
N LYS A 100 -6.39 6.37 4.64
CA LYS A 100 -7.21 5.38 3.94
C LYS A 100 -7.25 4.07 4.73
N GLU A 101 -8.24 3.25 4.45
CA GLU A 101 -8.40 1.93 5.06
C GLU A 101 -7.66 0.84 4.27
N TYR A 102 -7.54 1.01 2.94
CA TYR A 102 -7.02 -0.01 2.05
C TYR A 102 -5.98 0.56 1.08
N ALA A 103 -4.95 -0.24 0.79
CA ALA A 103 -4.15 -0.16 -0.43
C ALA A 103 -4.76 -1.09 -1.48
N PHE A 104 -4.67 -0.71 -2.75
CA PHE A 104 -5.19 -1.49 -3.86
C PHE A 104 -4.07 -1.88 -4.82
N VAL A 105 -3.97 -3.17 -5.14
CA VAL A 105 -2.96 -3.72 -6.04
C VAL A 105 -3.61 -4.49 -7.15
N GLN A 106 -3.12 -4.34 -8.37
CA GLN A 106 -3.61 -5.05 -9.54
C GLN A 106 -2.46 -5.75 -10.27
N TRP A 107 -2.68 -7.03 -10.62
CA TRP A 107 -1.74 -7.79 -11.44
C TRP A 107 -2.46 -8.93 -12.19
N GLN A 108 -2.31 -8.98 -13.53
CA GLN A 108 -2.79 -10.08 -14.41
C GLN A 108 -4.22 -10.56 -14.12
N GLY A 109 -5.18 -9.62 -14.11
CA GLY A 109 -6.59 -9.93 -13.83
C GLY A 109 -6.90 -10.24 -12.37
N GLY A 110 -5.88 -10.18 -11.50
CA GLY A 110 -6.02 -10.24 -10.07
C GLY A 110 -6.06 -8.85 -9.45
N TYR A 111 -6.83 -8.71 -8.40
CA TYR A 111 -7.02 -7.48 -7.64
C TYR A 111 -6.89 -7.80 -6.16
N ASN A 112 -6.08 -7.06 -5.43
CA ASN A 112 -5.87 -7.22 -3.99
C ASN A 112 -6.19 -5.92 -3.26
N ILE A 113 -6.90 -6.03 -2.15
CA ILE A 113 -7.06 -5.01 -1.13
C ILE A 113 -6.24 -5.41 0.09
N VAL A 114 -5.41 -4.49 0.56
CA VAL A 114 -4.56 -4.67 1.74
C VAL A 114 -4.92 -3.62 2.78
N SER A 115 -5.47 -4.07 3.91
CA SER A 115 -5.70 -3.27 5.10
C SER A 115 -4.60 -3.49 6.14
N GLU A 116 -4.71 -2.84 7.29
CA GLU A 116 -3.83 -3.12 8.43
C GLU A 116 -3.94 -4.59 8.90
N ARG A 117 -5.14 -5.18 8.82
CA ARG A 117 -5.41 -6.54 9.28
C ARG A 117 -5.45 -7.57 8.17
N TYR A 118 -6.14 -7.30 7.06
CA TYR A 118 -6.39 -8.29 6.02
C TYR A 118 -5.69 -7.97 4.73
N SER A 119 -5.29 -9.02 4.00
CA SER A 119 -4.96 -9.00 2.59
C SER A 119 -5.95 -9.91 1.87
N SER A 120 -6.71 -9.38 0.91
CA SER A 120 -7.75 -10.13 0.20
C SER A 120 -7.64 -9.91 -1.29
N ALA A 121 -7.36 -10.98 -2.02
CA ALA A 121 -7.23 -10.95 -3.48
C ALA A 121 -8.28 -11.82 -4.17
N ILE A 122 -8.78 -11.32 -5.30
CA ILE A 122 -9.61 -12.08 -6.24
C ILE A 122 -9.01 -12.02 -7.64
N TRP A 123 -9.18 -13.09 -8.41
CA TRP A 123 -8.91 -13.10 -9.85
C TRP A 123 -10.22 -13.18 -10.60
N LEU A 124 -10.36 -12.32 -11.61
CA LEU A 124 -11.56 -12.22 -12.43
C LEU A 124 -11.32 -12.70 -13.85
N LYS A 125 -12.29 -13.46 -14.39
CA LYS A 125 -12.43 -13.75 -15.82
C LYS A 125 -13.82 -13.25 -16.25
N GLY A 126 -13.86 -12.08 -16.89
CA GLY A 126 -15.08 -11.30 -17.00
C GLY A 126 -15.57 -10.92 -15.59
N ASP A 127 -16.84 -11.19 -15.29
CA ASP A 127 -17.44 -10.93 -13.98
C ASP A 127 -17.29 -12.09 -12.98
N SER A 128 -16.80 -13.24 -13.46
CA SER A 128 -16.66 -14.44 -12.63
C SER A 128 -15.36 -14.44 -11.84
N VAL A 129 -15.44 -14.76 -10.54
CA VAL A 129 -14.27 -14.97 -9.69
C VAL A 129 -13.74 -16.38 -9.93
N VAL A 130 -12.49 -16.47 -10.42
CA VAL A 130 -11.82 -17.74 -10.74
C VAL A 130 -10.74 -18.12 -9.71
N GLY A 131 -10.40 -17.23 -8.80
CA GLY A 131 -9.45 -17.47 -7.72
C GLY A 131 -9.65 -16.50 -6.57
N ARG A 132 -9.31 -16.94 -5.34
CA ARG A 132 -9.39 -16.14 -4.12
C ARG A 132 -8.23 -16.44 -3.19
N MET A 133 -7.73 -15.40 -2.52
CA MET A 133 -6.86 -15.52 -1.36
C MET A 133 -7.31 -14.53 -0.30
N VAL A 134 -7.28 -14.95 0.96
CA VAL A 134 -7.52 -14.08 2.12
C VAL A 134 -6.54 -14.47 3.23
N PHE A 135 -5.84 -13.49 3.77
CA PHE A 135 -4.88 -13.66 4.86
C PHE A 135 -5.20 -12.69 6.00
N ASP A 136 -5.18 -13.20 7.24
CA ASP A 136 -5.22 -12.35 8.44
C ASP A 136 -3.79 -12.00 8.86
N ARG A 137 -3.36 -10.81 8.51
CA ARG A 137 -1.99 -10.30 8.70
C ARG A 137 -1.63 -10.06 10.17
N GLN A 138 -2.58 -10.08 11.09
CA GLN A 138 -2.29 -10.03 12.53
C GLN A 138 -1.81 -11.38 13.06
N SER A 139 -2.39 -12.47 12.59
CA SER A 139 -2.02 -13.83 13.00
C SER A 139 -1.01 -14.50 12.07
N ASP A 140 -0.96 -14.08 10.80
CA ASP A 140 -0.13 -14.66 9.73
C ASP A 140 0.49 -13.55 8.86
N VAL A 141 1.52 -12.89 9.38
CA VAL A 141 2.23 -11.80 8.69
C VAL A 141 2.88 -12.28 7.38
N ALA A 142 3.23 -13.56 7.30
CA ALA A 142 3.90 -14.17 6.16
C ALA A 142 2.93 -14.68 5.09
N GLU A 143 1.60 -14.59 5.31
CA GLU A 143 0.57 -15.02 4.37
C GLU A 143 0.68 -16.52 3.99
N ASN A 144 0.93 -17.40 4.96
CA ASN A 144 1.09 -18.84 4.75
C ASN A 144 -0.23 -19.60 4.72
N GLU A 145 -1.28 -19.08 5.38
CA GLU A 145 -2.55 -19.75 5.56
C GLU A 145 -3.72 -18.99 4.90
N ASN A 146 -4.15 -19.48 3.73
CA ASN A 146 -5.30 -18.89 3.05
C ASN A 146 -6.61 -19.17 3.78
N LYS A 147 -7.26 -18.12 4.30
CA LYS A 147 -8.48 -18.16 5.10
C LYS A 147 -9.77 -18.11 4.28
N VAL A 148 -9.72 -18.22 2.96
CA VAL A 148 -10.88 -18.08 2.06
C VAL A 148 -12.06 -18.99 2.42
N GLY A 149 -11.80 -20.16 3.02
CA GLY A 149 -12.81 -21.12 3.49
C GLY A 149 -13.26 -20.93 4.94
N SER A 150 -12.79 -19.91 5.63
CA SER A 150 -13.12 -19.68 7.03
C SER A 150 -14.56 -19.19 7.20
N VAL A 151 -15.38 -19.97 7.90
CA VAL A 151 -16.77 -19.60 8.21
C VAL A 151 -16.81 -18.37 9.14
N SER A 152 -15.87 -18.25 10.07
CA SER A 152 -15.80 -17.13 11.01
C SER A 152 -15.42 -15.80 10.37
N LEU A 153 -14.88 -15.80 9.14
CA LEU A 153 -14.50 -14.61 8.39
C LEU A 153 -15.37 -14.38 7.14
N SER A 154 -16.52 -15.08 7.04
CA SER A 154 -17.32 -15.06 5.80
C SER A 154 -17.90 -13.68 5.46
N GLU A 155 -18.28 -12.87 6.44
CA GLU A 155 -18.81 -11.54 6.23
C GLU A 155 -17.71 -10.54 5.88
N GLU A 156 -16.57 -10.59 6.57
CA GLU A 156 -15.38 -9.79 6.26
C GLU A 156 -14.87 -10.06 4.83
N ILE A 157 -14.84 -11.34 4.44
CA ILE A 157 -14.43 -11.74 3.08
C ILE A 157 -15.36 -11.13 2.02
N LYS A 158 -16.68 -11.20 2.23
CA LYS A 158 -17.67 -10.60 1.31
C LYS A 158 -17.51 -9.08 1.22
N GLU A 159 -17.29 -8.42 2.36
CA GLU A 159 -17.06 -6.98 2.38
C GLU A 159 -15.80 -6.62 1.60
N LEU A 160 -14.69 -7.30 1.83
CA LEU A 160 -13.43 -7.07 1.11
C LEU A 160 -13.58 -7.30 -0.40
N GLU A 161 -14.28 -8.36 -0.83
CA GLU A 161 -14.57 -8.59 -2.26
C GLU A 161 -15.44 -7.46 -2.85
N THR A 162 -16.39 -6.95 -2.09
CA THR A 162 -17.22 -5.80 -2.51
C THR A 162 -16.37 -4.56 -2.71
N GLN A 163 -15.48 -4.26 -1.78
CA GLN A 163 -14.56 -3.12 -1.89
C GLN A 163 -13.61 -3.25 -3.10
N ILE A 164 -13.12 -4.45 -3.40
CA ILE A 164 -12.32 -4.71 -4.61
C ILE A 164 -13.12 -4.35 -5.88
N ARG A 165 -14.36 -4.79 -5.97
CA ARG A 165 -15.23 -4.52 -7.15
C ARG A 165 -15.53 -3.03 -7.30
N ILE A 166 -15.84 -2.34 -6.21
CA ILE A 166 -16.05 -0.89 -6.20
C ILE A 166 -14.81 -0.17 -6.71
N LYS A 167 -13.63 -0.53 -6.16
CA LYS A 167 -12.38 0.10 -6.55
C LYS A 167 -12.03 -0.15 -8.02
N LYS A 168 -12.20 -1.39 -8.50
CA LYS A 168 -12.03 -1.73 -9.91
C LYS A 168 -12.88 -0.84 -10.83
N LEU A 169 -14.17 -0.68 -10.52
CA LEU A 169 -15.07 0.17 -11.30
C LEU A 169 -14.68 1.66 -11.29
N GLN A 170 -14.05 2.14 -10.23
CA GLN A 170 -13.54 3.51 -10.15
C GLN A 170 -12.31 3.74 -11.05
N LEU A 171 -11.51 2.70 -11.28
CA LEU A 171 -10.29 2.77 -12.10
C LEU A 171 -10.57 2.59 -13.60
N GLU A 172 -11.75 2.08 -13.97
CA GLU A 172 -12.17 1.88 -15.37
C GLU A 172 -12.89 3.12 -15.96
N LYS A 173 -13.09 4.17 -15.16
CA LYS A 173 -13.67 5.47 -15.58
C LYS A 173 -12.61 6.49 -15.91
#